data_8f84e41a664f885c3990bba3fa5e8a58
#
_entry.id   8f84e41a664f885c3990bba3fa5e8a58
#
_cell.length_a   1.000
_cell.length_b   1.000
_cell.length_c   1.000
_cell.angle_alpha   90.00
_cell.angle_beta   90.00
_cell.angle_gamma   90.00
#
_symmetry.space_group_name_H-M   'P 1'
#
loop_
_entity.id
_entity.type
_entity.pdbx_description
1 polymer ?
#
loop_
_entity_poly.entity_id
_entity_poly.type
_entity_poly.pdbx_seq_one_letter_code
_entity_poly.pdbx_strand_id
1 'polypeptide(L)'
;MSIPMPARAVGRSSFLIHSRPPPRLRSQKLNASYISDPQSRTIFANLPGALLGSPPLRRLTQTKLLQHDSKTIFDTISDISSYSSFVPFAVSSTVTSKDSQGYPKAARLKVGYEKFGLEEDWDSKVYCDPVKGTIEAKSSETASDGLFEVLKTKWEVSSIIPGGSPEASSKGSQTSVKLDIEVKFRNPLYDQIFSQVEGKVASAMIAAFEQRVDALDKK
;
A
#
# COMPACT_ATOMS: atom_id res chain seq x y z
N MET A 1 -57.40 -28.39 19.41
CA MET A 1 -57.98 -28.48 18.05
C MET A 1 -56.88 -28.20 17.06
N SER A 2 -56.29 -29.26 16.51
CA SER A 2 -55.18 -29.20 15.54
C SER A 2 -55.73 -29.45 14.16
N ILE A 3 -55.39 -28.61 13.22
CA ILE A 3 -55.74 -28.77 11.78
C ILE A 3 -54.47 -29.12 11.04
N PRO A 4 -54.37 -30.23 10.29
CA PRO A 4 -53.22 -30.58 9.53
C PRO A 4 -53.25 -29.96 8.13
N MET A 5 -52.08 -29.47 7.64
CA MET A 5 -51.86 -29.06 6.27
C MET A 5 -51.59 -30.24 5.34
N PRO A 6 -52.06 -30.22 4.10
CA PRO A 6 -51.76 -31.25 3.12
C PRO A 6 -50.43 -31.00 2.38
N ALA A 7 -49.67 -32.05 2.22
CA ALA A 7 -48.44 -32.10 1.41
C ALA A 7 -48.76 -31.98 -0.10
N ARG A 8 -48.04 -31.09 -0.79
CA ARG A 8 -48.12 -30.94 -2.25
C ARG A 8 -46.91 -31.62 -2.89
N ALA A 9 -47.19 -32.66 -3.66
CA ALA A 9 -46.24 -33.41 -4.47
C ALA A 9 -45.68 -32.53 -5.59
N VAL A 10 -44.33 -32.49 -5.72
CA VAL A 10 -43.64 -31.88 -6.83
C VAL A 10 -43.17 -32.97 -7.80
N GLY A 11 -43.77 -32.94 -9.01
CA GLY A 11 -43.44 -33.86 -10.08
C GLY A 11 -42.02 -33.70 -10.63
N ARG A 12 -41.34 -34.83 -10.78
CA ARG A 12 -40.05 -34.91 -11.48
C ARG A 12 -40.31 -34.89 -13.00
N SER A 13 -39.88 -33.83 -13.69
CA SER A 13 -39.74 -33.83 -15.15
C SER A 13 -38.27 -34.11 -15.50
N SER A 14 -38.05 -35.32 -16.01
CA SER A 14 -36.77 -35.73 -16.57
C SER A 14 -36.65 -35.17 -18.01
N PHE A 15 -35.80 -34.18 -18.20
CA PHE A 15 -35.40 -33.77 -19.56
C PHE A 15 -34.13 -34.53 -19.95
N LEU A 16 -34.29 -35.47 -20.88
CA LEU A 16 -33.20 -36.12 -21.60
C LEU A 16 -32.57 -35.14 -22.57
N ILE A 17 -31.40 -34.60 -22.24
CA ILE A 17 -30.60 -33.79 -23.15
C ILE A 17 -29.73 -34.77 -23.97
N HIS A 18 -30.09 -34.92 -25.25
CA HIS A 18 -29.27 -35.61 -26.26
C HIS A 18 -28.05 -34.73 -26.56
N SER A 19 -26.88 -35.09 -26.05
CA SER A 19 -25.62 -34.49 -26.41
C SER A 19 -25.14 -35.01 -27.75
N ARG A 20 -25.19 -34.18 -28.80
CA ARG A 20 -24.51 -34.41 -30.06
C ARG A 20 -23.00 -34.22 -29.91
N PRO A 21 -22.15 -35.12 -30.41
CA PRO A 21 -20.70 -34.91 -30.38
C PRO A 21 -20.31 -33.83 -31.41
N PRO A 22 -19.25 -33.03 -31.13
CA PRO A 22 -18.78 -32.02 -32.07
C PRO A 22 -18.09 -32.62 -33.28
N PRO A 23 -18.14 -31.95 -34.47
CA PRO A 23 -17.52 -32.44 -35.70
C PRO A 23 -15.99 -32.45 -35.55
N ARG A 24 -15.38 -33.58 -35.96
CA ARG A 24 -13.93 -33.74 -36.08
C ARG A 24 -13.39 -32.77 -37.12
N LEU A 25 -12.56 -31.83 -36.72
CA LEU A 25 -11.77 -31.01 -37.63
C LEU A 25 -10.67 -31.87 -38.26
N ARG A 26 -10.74 -32.01 -39.54
CA ARG A 26 -9.80 -32.71 -40.42
C ARG A 26 -8.48 -31.94 -40.43
N SER A 27 -7.41 -32.54 -39.94
CA SER A 27 -6.07 -31.98 -40.03
C SER A 27 -5.64 -31.82 -41.48
N GLN A 28 -5.62 -30.60 -41.98
CA GLN A 28 -4.92 -30.28 -43.20
C GLN A 28 -3.44 -30.06 -42.87
N LYS A 29 -2.61 -30.94 -43.41
CA LYS A 29 -1.16 -30.77 -43.47
C LYS A 29 -0.88 -29.56 -44.37
N LEU A 30 -0.53 -28.44 -43.79
CA LEU A 30 0.03 -27.33 -44.56
C LEU A 30 1.53 -27.60 -44.75
N ASN A 31 1.91 -27.70 -46.01
CA ASN A 31 3.29 -27.82 -46.47
C ASN A 31 4.09 -26.61 -45.95
N ALA A 32 5.13 -26.90 -45.16
CA ALA A 32 6.17 -25.96 -44.88
C ALA A 32 7.13 -25.81 -46.05
N SER A 33 6.95 -24.75 -46.80
CA SER A 33 8.03 -24.26 -47.66
C SER A 33 7.79 -22.78 -47.99
N TYR A 34 8.85 -22.01 -47.80
CA TYR A 34 9.05 -20.58 -48.11
C TYR A 34 8.36 -19.58 -47.17
N ILE A 35 9.13 -19.01 -46.31
CA ILE A 35 9.71 -17.64 -46.46
C ILE A 35 10.78 -17.47 -45.39
N SER A 36 12.04 -17.48 -45.82
CA SER A 36 13.15 -16.93 -45.06
C SER A 36 13.06 -15.42 -45.23
N ASP A 37 12.44 -14.73 -44.28
CA ASP A 37 12.55 -13.28 -44.16
C ASP A 37 13.36 -12.97 -42.89
N PRO A 38 14.64 -12.53 -43.01
CA PRO A 38 15.50 -12.21 -41.87
C PRO A 38 15.24 -10.80 -41.34
N GLN A 39 14.02 -10.29 -41.39
CA GLN A 39 13.61 -9.00 -40.85
C GLN A 39 12.53 -9.10 -39.80
N SER A 40 12.55 -10.11 -38.97
CA SER A 40 11.91 -10.08 -37.67
C SER A 40 12.72 -9.12 -36.78
N ARG A 41 12.60 -7.82 -37.02
CA ARG A 41 13.05 -6.77 -36.10
C ARG A 41 12.35 -7.03 -34.79
N THR A 42 13.12 -7.57 -33.85
CA THR A 42 12.74 -7.68 -32.45
C THR A 42 12.30 -6.32 -31.95
N ILE A 43 11.01 -6.11 -31.81
CA ILE A 43 10.41 -4.89 -31.24
C ILE A 43 10.94 -4.65 -29.82
N PHE A 44 11.61 -5.65 -29.24
CA PHE A 44 12.26 -5.59 -27.92
C PHE A 44 13.69 -5.03 -27.90
N ALA A 45 14.30 -4.73 -29.07
CA ALA A 45 15.67 -4.25 -29.12
C ALA A 45 15.86 -2.79 -28.63
N ASN A 46 14.76 -2.06 -28.40
CA ASN A 46 14.79 -0.68 -27.91
C ASN A 46 14.11 -0.48 -26.54
N LEU A 47 13.95 -1.56 -25.73
CA LEU A 47 13.63 -1.33 -24.32
C LEU A 47 14.88 -0.73 -23.64
N PRO A 48 14.75 0.44 -22.97
CA PRO A 48 15.86 0.99 -22.21
C PRO A 48 16.40 -0.08 -21.27
N GLY A 49 17.71 -0.26 -21.18
CA GLY A 49 18.35 -1.28 -20.33
C GLY A 49 17.94 -1.24 -18.85
N ALA A 50 17.18 -0.22 -18.44
CA ALA A 50 16.54 -0.10 -17.13
C ALA A 50 15.53 -1.21 -16.81
N LEU A 51 14.99 -1.94 -17.80
CA LEU A 51 14.05 -3.04 -17.57
C LEU A 51 14.72 -4.41 -17.39
N LEU A 52 16.05 -4.49 -17.57
CA LEU A 52 16.83 -5.74 -17.47
C LEU A 52 17.59 -5.85 -16.14
N GLY A 53 17.61 -4.80 -15.32
CA GLY A 53 18.31 -4.76 -14.03
C GLY A 53 17.36 -4.91 -12.83
N SER A 54 17.91 -5.27 -11.66
CA SER A 54 17.17 -5.18 -10.40
C SER A 54 16.85 -3.70 -10.09
N PRO A 55 15.60 -3.36 -9.72
CA PRO A 55 15.25 -1.99 -9.34
C PRO A 55 16.15 -1.44 -8.23
N PRO A 56 16.49 -0.14 -8.26
CA PRO A 56 17.31 0.48 -7.22
C PRO A 56 16.51 0.62 -5.91
N LEU A 57 17.23 0.67 -4.78
CA LEU A 57 16.65 1.13 -3.51
C LEU A 57 16.49 2.64 -3.59
N ARG A 58 15.25 3.12 -3.50
CA ARG A 58 14.91 4.55 -3.46
C ARG A 58 14.74 5.02 -2.03
N ARG A 59 15.18 6.25 -1.77
CA ARG A 59 15.04 6.91 -0.47
C ARG A 59 14.41 8.27 -0.66
N LEU A 60 13.33 8.51 0.08
CA LEU A 60 12.62 9.78 0.11
C LEU A 60 12.68 10.31 1.53
N THR A 61 12.99 11.59 1.67
CA THR A 61 12.99 12.28 2.96
C THR A 61 12.24 13.58 2.84
N GLN A 62 11.36 13.85 3.79
CA GLN A 62 10.63 15.10 3.88
C GLN A 62 10.58 15.55 5.33
N THR A 63 10.80 16.83 5.57
CA THR A 63 10.64 17.47 6.89
C THR A 63 9.67 18.63 6.78
N LYS A 64 8.78 18.76 7.76
CA LYS A 64 7.83 19.87 7.86
C LYS A 64 7.67 20.33 9.31
N LEU A 65 7.47 21.61 9.51
CA LEU A 65 7.07 22.20 10.80
C LEU A 65 5.55 22.28 10.86
N LEU A 66 4.96 21.71 11.89
CA LEU A 66 3.52 21.71 12.15
C LEU A 66 3.22 22.53 13.41
N GLN A 67 2.08 23.22 13.41
CA GLN A 67 1.62 24.06 14.52
C GLN A 67 0.72 23.25 15.48
N HIS A 68 1.17 22.06 15.85
CA HIS A 68 0.46 21.12 16.70
C HIS A 68 1.39 20.53 17.76
N ASP A 69 0.80 20.02 18.84
CA ASP A 69 1.53 19.33 19.89
C ASP A 69 2.14 18.01 19.37
N SER A 70 3.39 17.74 19.80
CA SER A 70 4.13 16.57 19.36
C SER A 70 3.48 15.25 19.77
N LYS A 71 2.82 15.23 20.94
CA LYS A 71 2.10 14.05 21.41
C LYS A 71 0.89 13.76 20.50
N THR A 72 0.11 14.77 20.17
CA THR A 72 -1.05 14.61 19.27
C THR A 72 -0.63 14.10 17.89
N ILE A 73 0.49 14.62 17.35
CA ILE A 73 1.05 14.17 16.08
C ILE A 73 1.52 12.71 16.19
N PHE A 74 2.27 12.37 17.25
CA PHE A 74 2.78 11.02 17.49
C PHE A 74 1.62 10.02 17.63
N ASP A 75 0.60 10.34 18.40
CA ASP A 75 -0.57 9.50 18.61
C ASP A 75 -1.32 9.28 17.29
N THR A 76 -1.46 10.32 16.45
CA THR A 76 -2.09 10.22 15.13
C THR A 76 -1.29 9.32 14.18
N ILE A 77 0.05 9.43 14.18
CA ILE A 77 0.91 8.57 13.34
C ILE A 77 0.92 7.13 13.86
N SER A 78 0.82 6.91 15.16
CA SER A 78 0.78 5.55 15.74
C SER A 78 -0.60 4.88 15.60
N ASP A 79 -1.69 5.63 15.32
CA ASP A 79 -3.02 5.07 15.06
C ASP A 79 -3.15 4.52 13.64
N ILE A 80 -2.38 3.46 13.35
CA ILE A 80 -2.33 2.82 12.03
C ILE A 80 -3.73 2.32 11.61
N SER A 81 -4.59 1.94 12.57
CA SER A 81 -5.94 1.44 12.25
C SER A 81 -6.81 2.46 11.51
N SER A 82 -6.53 3.75 11.66
CA SER A 82 -7.29 4.82 11.02
C SER A 82 -6.77 5.20 9.61
N TYR A 83 -5.62 4.70 9.18
CA TYR A 83 -4.92 5.14 7.96
C TYR A 83 -5.77 5.05 6.70
N SER A 84 -6.58 4.01 6.54
CA SER A 84 -7.46 3.86 5.37
C SER A 84 -8.47 5.00 5.20
N SER A 85 -8.71 5.80 6.24
CA SER A 85 -9.65 6.92 6.19
C SER A 85 -9.03 8.23 5.67
N PHE A 86 -7.69 8.36 5.65
CA PHE A 86 -7.06 9.63 5.30
C PHE A 86 -5.68 9.52 4.64
N VAL A 87 -4.93 8.41 4.84
CA VAL A 87 -3.59 8.26 4.24
C VAL A 87 -3.72 7.94 2.76
N PRO A 88 -3.04 8.68 1.86
CA PRO A 88 -3.04 8.37 0.44
C PRO A 88 -2.56 6.95 0.18
N PHE A 89 -3.21 6.26 -0.76
CA PHE A 89 -2.90 4.89 -1.18
C PHE A 89 -3.17 3.79 -0.14
N ALA A 90 -3.62 4.09 1.07
CA ALA A 90 -4.03 3.10 2.05
C ALA A 90 -5.50 2.69 1.82
N VAL A 91 -5.73 1.55 1.18
CA VAL A 91 -7.07 1.00 0.91
C VAL A 91 -7.68 0.39 2.18
N SER A 92 -6.86 -0.33 2.95
CA SER A 92 -7.22 -0.83 4.28
C SER A 92 -6.02 -0.80 5.22
N SER A 93 -6.30 -0.74 6.52
CA SER A 93 -5.26 -0.74 7.56
C SER A 93 -5.77 -1.45 8.81
N THR A 94 -4.98 -2.37 9.35
CA THR A 94 -5.33 -3.17 10.51
C THR A 94 -4.10 -3.40 11.38
N VAL A 95 -4.20 -3.10 12.66
CA VAL A 95 -3.18 -3.47 13.66
C VAL A 95 -3.40 -4.94 14.03
N THR A 96 -2.41 -5.79 13.74
CA THR A 96 -2.49 -7.24 13.99
C THR A 96 -1.93 -7.64 15.35
N SER A 97 -1.03 -6.83 15.93
CA SER A 97 -0.58 -6.99 17.32
C SER A 97 -0.16 -5.66 17.93
N LYS A 98 -0.24 -5.57 19.27
CA LYS A 98 0.18 -4.42 20.06
C LYS A 98 1.23 -4.83 21.08
N ASP A 99 2.02 -3.86 21.53
CA ASP A 99 2.95 -4.03 22.65
C ASP A 99 2.23 -3.87 24.00
N SER A 100 3.00 -3.97 25.10
CA SER A 100 2.48 -3.84 26.47
C SER A 100 1.98 -2.42 26.82
N GLN A 101 2.37 -1.41 26.04
CA GLN A 101 1.95 -0.01 26.20
C GLN A 101 0.73 0.33 25.33
N GLY A 102 0.26 -0.62 24.51
CA GLY A 102 -0.88 -0.42 23.61
C GLY A 102 -0.52 0.09 22.21
N TYR A 103 0.78 0.35 21.92
CA TYR A 103 1.22 0.78 20.60
C TYR A 103 1.24 -0.39 19.61
N PRO A 104 1.06 -0.13 18.29
CA PRO A 104 1.16 -1.17 17.28
C PRO A 104 2.55 -1.78 17.24
N LYS A 105 2.62 -3.13 17.22
CA LYS A 105 3.82 -3.94 17.06
C LYS A 105 3.86 -4.62 15.70
N ALA A 106 2.70 -4.91 15.12
CA ALA A 106 2.55 -5.39 13.76
C ALA A 106 1.25 -4.85 13.16
N ALA A 107 1.28 -4.59 11.87
CA ALA A 107 0.13 -4.10 11.11
C ALA A 107 0.11 -4.68 9.71
N ARG A 108 -1.09 -4.84 9.17
CA ARG A 108 -1.35 -5.17 7.77
C ARG A 108 -2.02 -3.97 7.11
N LEU A 109 -1.43 -3.52 6.02
CA LEU A 109 -1.99 -2.48 5.16
C LEU A 109 -2.25 -3.07 3.77
N LYS A 110 -3.38 -2.70 3.17
CA LYS A 110 -3.59 -2.85 1.73
C LYS A 110 -3.23 -1.52 1.09
N VAL A 111 -2.23 -1.55 0.24
CA VAL A 111 -1.77 -0.38 -0.52
C VAL A 111 -2.30 -0.51 -1.94
N GLY A 112 -2.92 0.54 -2.46
CA GLY A 112 -3.51 0.53 -3.80
C GLY A 112 -3.20 1.80 -4.58
N TYR A 113 -3.13 1.66 -5.90
CA TYR A 113 -3.06 2.77 -6.83
C TYR A 113 -4.02 2.50 -8.00
N GLU A 114 -5.25 2.98 -7.85
CA GLU A 114 -6.37 2.69 -8.75
C GLU A 114 -6.07 2.94 -10.23
N LYS A 115 -5.35 4.04 -10.54
CA LYS A 115 -5.00 4.39 -11.93
C LYS A 115 -4.23 3.30 -12.67
N PHE A 116 -3.56 2.40 -11.95
CA PHE A 116 -2.79 1.30 -12.53
C PHE A 116 -3.36 -0.07 -12.16
N GLY A 117 -4.51 -0.13 -11.46
CA GLY A 117 -5.11 -1.38 -11.00
C GLY A 117 -4.21 -2.17 -10.06
N LEU A 118 -3.38 -1.47 -9.29
CA LEU A 118 -2.42 -2.08 -8.36
C LEU A 118 -3.01 -2.08 -6.96
N GLU A 119 -3.10 -3.25 -6.36
CA GLU A 119 -3.40 -3.44 -4.94
C GLU A 119 -2.50 -4.53 -4.37
N GLU A 120 -1.99 -4.32 -3.16
CA GLU A 120 -1.16 -5.28 -2.45
C GLU A 120 -1.37 -5.23 -0.96
N ASP A 121 -1.47 -6.41 -0.34
CA ASP A 121 -1.45 -6.57 1.10
C ASP A 121 -0.01 -6.53 1.63
N TRP A 122 0.22 -5.69 2.64
CA TRP A 122 1.54 -5.40 3.16
C TRP A 122 1.60 -5.64 4.67
N ASP A 123 2.36 -6.66 5.08
CA ASP A 123 2.62 -6.93 6.49
C ASP A 123 3.88 -6.21 6.97
N SER A 124 3.75 -5.46 8.05
CA SER A 124 4.83 -4.67 8.65
C SER A 124 5.05 -5.04 10.12
N LYS A 125 6.32 -5.11 10.51
CA LYS A 125 6.72 -4.97 11.91
C LYS A 125 6.79 -3.49 12.24
N VAL A 126 6.18 -3.09 13.35
CA VAL A 126 6.12 -1.69 13.79
C VAL A 126 6.85 -1.54 15.12
N TYR A 127 7.56 -0.44 15.25
CA TYR A 127 8.21 -0.05 16.49
C TYR A 127 7.86 1.40 16.80
N CYS A 128 7.31 1.65 17.98
CA CYS A 128 6.97 2.98 18.47
C CYS A 128 7.81 3.30 19.73
N ASP A 129 8.48 4.43 19.72
CA ASP A 129 9.22 4.95 20.87
C ASP A 129 8.68 6.36 21.20
N PRO A 130 7.72 6.49 22.13
CA PRO A 130 7.13 7.78 22.44
C PRO A 130 8.11 8.74 23.14
N VAL A 131 9.16 8.22 23.79
CA VAL A 131 10.18 9.06 24.44
C VAL A 131 11.08 9.75 23.42
N LYS A 132 11.45 9.00 22.36
CA LYS A 132 12.25 9.56 21.26
C LYS A 132 11.39 10.21 20.18
N GLY A 133 10.07 10.06 20.23
CA GLY A 133 9.17 10.53 19.19
C GLY A 133 9.37 9.79 17.85
N THR A 134 9.75 8.49 17.88
CA THR A 134 10.02 7.73 16.66
C THR A 134 9.00 6.61 16.43
N ILE A 135 8.57 6.47 15.17
CA ILE A 135 7.70 5.37 14.73
C ILE A 135 8.33 4.79 13.47
N GLU A 136 8.70 3.52 13.52
CA GLU A 136 9.26 2.79 12.38
C GLU A 136 8.33 1.66 11.97
N ALA A 137 8.09 1.52 10.67
CA ALA A 137 7.44 0.35 10.09
C ALA A 137 8.31 -0.21 8.97
N LYS A 138 8.54 -1.52 9.00
CA LYS A 138 9.30 -2.21 7.96
C LYS A 138 8.62 -3.50 7.54
N SER A 139 8.78 -3.85 6.28
CA SER A 139 8.26 -5.10 5.74
C SER A 139 8.64 -6.30 6.58
N SER A 140 7.71 -7.23 6.71
CA SER A 140 8.00 -8.56 7.22
C SER A 140 8.77 -9.35 6.17
N GLU A 141 9.82 -10.06 6.57
CA GLU A 141 10.67 -10.88 5.69
C GLU A 141 9.93 -12.03 5.00
N THR A 142 8.69 -12.31 5.42
CA THR A 142 7.86 -13.41 4.90
C THR A 142 7.10 -13.09 3.60
N ALA A 143 7.12 -11.86 3.13
CA ALA A 143 6.45 -11.48 1.88
C ALA A 143 7.35 -11.82 0.67
N SER A 144 7.36 -13.10 0.24
CA SER A 144 8.22 -13.56 -0.87
C SER A 144 7.75 -13.14 -2.26
N ASP A 145 6.46 -12.86 -2.45
CA ASP A 145 5.85 -12.71 -3.78
C ASP A 145 5.25 -11.31 -4.05
N GLY A 146 5.47 -10.33 -3.15
CA GLY A 146 4.85 -9.02 -3.23
C GLY A 146 5.51 -8.03 -4.20
N LEU A 147 4.85 -6.87 -4.37
CA LEU A 147 5.27 -5.73 -5.19
C LEU A 147 6.64 -5.18 -4.75
N PHE A 148 6.86 -5.16 -3.44
CA PHE A 148 8.07 -4.59 -2.84
C PHE A 148 9.04 -5.68 -2.39
N GLU A 149 10.33 -5.45 -2.60
CA GLU A 149 11.41 -6.17 -1.94
C GLU A 149 11.72 -5.52 -0.58
N VAL A 150 11.67 -4.19 -0.52
CA VAL A 150 11.86 -3.39 0.68
C VAL A 150 10.77 -2.31 0.72
N LEU A 151 10.10 -2.18 1.85
CA LEU A 151 9.34 -0.99 2.21
C LEU A 151 9.58 -0.71 3.68
N LYS A 152 10.18 0.43 3.96
CA LYS A 152 10.44 0.91 5.31
C LYS A 152 10.03 2.36 5.41
N THR A 153 9.36 2.71 6.48
CA THR A 153 9.06 4.09 6.83
C THR A 153 9.59 4.39 8.24
N LYS A 154 10.10 5.60 8.43
CA LYS A 154 10.50 6.11 9.73
C LYS A 154 9.97 7.52 9.89
N TRP A 155 9.23 7.73 10.95
CA TRP A 155 8.77 9.02 11.40
C TRP A 155 9.61 9.48 12.59
N GLU A 156 9.99 10.76 12.60
CA GLU A 156 10.63 11.42 13.73
C GLU A 156 9.82 12.67 14.07
N VAL A 157 9.32 12.74 15.29
CA VAL A 157 8.45 13.80 15.80
C VAL A 157 9.17 14.48 16.96
N SER A 158 9.52 15.75 16.82
CA SER A 158 10.30 16.49 17.81
C SER A 158 9.67 17.84 18.11
N SER A 159 9.35 18.10 19.37
CA SER A 159 8.91 19.43 19.80
C SER A 159 10.00 20.46 19.58
N ILE A 160 9.64 21.60 19.02
CA ILE A 160 10.52 22.77 18.97
C ILE A 160 10.13 23.70 20.09
N ILE A 161 11.05 23.87 21.05
CA ILE A 161 10.90 24.86 22.12
C ILE A 161 11.48 26.17 21.58
N PRO A 162 10.68 27.21 21.30
CA PRO A 162 11.22 28.50 20.88
C PRO A 162 12.03 29.10 22.05
N GLY A 163 13.34 29.17 21.85
CA GLY A 163 14.31 29.93 22.67
C GLY A 163 14.00 30.10 24.17
N GLY A 164 14.34 29.09 24.97
CA GLY A 164 14.78 29.19 26.37
C GLY A 164 14.04 30.08 27.42
N SER A 165 12.92 30.74 27.09
CA SER A 165 12.22 31.61 28.03
C SER A 165 10.83 31.07 28.37
N PRO A 166 10.45 31.03 29.66
CA PRO A 166 9.13 30.56 30.10
C PRO A 166 7.94 31.36 29.50
N GLU A 167 8.18 32.59 29.01
CA GLU A 167 7.17 33.49 28.46
C GLU A 167 6.81 33.15 26.97
N ALA A 168 7.55 32.28 26.30
CA ALA A 168 7.29 31.88 24.91
C ALA A 168 6.18 30.83 24.79
N SER A 169 5.63 30.33 25.88
CA SER A 169 4.56 29.31 25.92
C SER A 169 3.20 29.79 25.40
N SER A 170 3.05 31.07 25.06
CA SER A 170 1.81 31.63 24.51
C SER A 170 1.74 31.58 22.97
N LYS A 171 2.83 31.27 22.27
CA LYS A 171 2.84 30.96 20.83
C LYS A 171 2.74 29.44 20.69
N GLY A 172 1.66 28.95 20.13
CA GLY A 172 1.27 27.56 19.98
C GLY A 172 2.43 26.57 19.80
N SER A 173 2.23 25.36 20.27
CA SER A 173 3.19 24.25 20.19
C SER A 173 3.64 24.02 18.75
N GLN A 174 4.95 24.06 18.48
CA GLN A 174 5.52 23.81 17.16
C GLN A 174 6.31 22.52 17.17
N THR A 175 6.06 21.67 16.18
CA THR A 175 6.66 20.34 16.10
C THR A 175 7.31 20.13 14.74
N SER A 176 8.56 19.68 14.75
CA SER A 176 9.23 19.18 13.56
C SER A 176 8.83 17.73 13.31
N VAL A 177 8.31 17.46 12.13
CA VAL A 177 7.96 16.11 11.67
C VAL A 177 8.82 15.77 10.47
N LYS A 178 9.59 14.68 10.60
CA LYS A 178 10.40 14.13 9.52
C LYS A 178 9.89 12.75 9.14
N LEU A 179 9.77 12.49 7.84
CA LEU A 179 9.44 11.20 7.27
C LEU A 179 10.56 10.74 6.35
N ASP A 180 11.12 9.58 6.65
CA ASP A 180 12.02 8.85 5.77
C ASP A 180 11.30 7.61 5.23
N ILE A 181 11.39 7.38 3.91
CA ILE A 181 10.83 6.22 3.22
C ILE A 181 11.95 5.54 2.44
N GLU A 182 12.13 4.24 2.63
CA GLU A 182 12.96 3.39 1.78
C GLU A 182 12.05 2.41 1.04
N VAL A 183 12.14 2.40 -0.29
CA VAL A 183 11.35 1.50 -1.13
C VAL A 183 12.21 0.87 -2.22
N LYS A 184 12.06 -0.45 -2.41
CA LYS A 184 12.64 -1.20 -3.52
C LYS A 184 11.57 -2.11 -4.09
N PHE A 185 11.32 -1.96 -5.38
CA PHE A 185 10.36 -2.80 -6.09
C PHE A 185 11.03 -4.09 -6.55
N ARG A 186 10.26 -5.17 -6.67
CA ARG A 186 10.73 -6.42 -7.29
C ARG A 186 10.75 -6.32 -8.81
N ASN A 187 9.76 -5.62 -9.36
CA ASN A 187 9.58 -5.49 -10.80
C ASN A 187 9.99 -4.08 -11.28
N PRO A 188 10.89 -3.96 -12.27
CA PRO A 188 11.31 -2.68 -12.84
C PRO A 188 10.17 -1.80 -13.38
N LEU A 189 9.07 -2.41 -13.85
CA LEU A 189 7.92 -1.65 -14.33
C LEU A 189 7.28 -0.80 -13.21
N TYR A 190 7.13 -1.37 -12.02
CA TYR A 190 6.56 -0.65 -10.87
C TYR A 190 7.51 0.43 -10.36
N ASP A 191 8.82 0.18 -10.40
CA ASP A 191 9.83 1.19 -10.09
C ASP A 191 9.74 2.38 -11.05
N GLN A 192 9.56 2.13 -12.34
CA GLN A 192 9.39 3.18 -13.34
C GLN A 192 8.09 3.98 -13.14
N ILE A 193 6.99 3.32 -12.81
CA ILE A 193 5.72 3.99 -12.48
C ILE A 193 5.91 4.86 -11.24
N PHE A 194 6.50 4.32 -10.19
CA PHE A 194 6.73 5.04 -8.93
C PHE A 194 7.63 6.26 -9.11
N SER A 195 8.65 6.20 -9.99
CA SER A 195 9.55 7.31 -10.26
C SER A 195 8.85 8.60 -10.72
N GLN A 196 7.65 8.47 -11.30
CA GLN A 196 6.85 9.62 -11.75
C GLN A 196 6.16 10.36 -10.59
N VAL A 197 6.02 9.72 -9.43
CA VAL A 197 5.28 10.25 -8.28
C VAL A 197 6.14 10.36 -7.01
N GLU A 198 7.34 9.77 -7.00
CA GLU A 198 8.20 9.67 -5.81
C GLU A 198 8.43 11.02 -5.13
N GLY A 199 8.67 12.09 -5.89
CA GLY A 199 8.90 13.43 -5.36
C GLY A 199 7.72 14.04 -4.61
N LYS A 200 6.52 13.44 -4.71
CA LYS A 200 5.30 13.94 -4.06
C LYS A 200 4.82 13.03 -2.91
N VAL A 201 5.28 11.79 -2.86
CA VAL A 201 4.75 10.79 -1.92
C VAL A 201 4.95 11.21 -0.47
N ALA A 202 6.17 11.51 -0.06
CA ALA A 202 6.46 11.87 1.33
C ALA A 202 5.76 13.17 1.77
N SER A 203 5.71 14.19 0.91
CA SER A 203 5.00 15.44 1.20
C SER A 203 3.48 15.25 1.26
N ALA A 204 2.91 14.42 0.39
CA ALA A 204 1.48 14.10 0.43
C ALA A 204 1.11 13.32 1.70
N MET A 205 1.97 12.41 2.15
CA MET A 205 1.76 11.71 3.42
C MET A 205 1.77 12.68 4.60
N ILE A 206 2.79 13.54 4.74
CA ILE A 206 2.85 14.51 5.85
C ILE A 206 1.62 15.44 5.82
N ALA A 207 1.20 15.90 4.63
CA ALA A 207 0.02 16.75 4.49
C ALA A 207 -1.27 16.04 4.94
N ALA A 208 -1.41 14.75 4.65
CA ALA A 208 -2.57 13.97 5.09
C ALA A 208 -2.62 13.83 6.62
N PHE A 209 -1.48 13.60 7.27
CA PHE A 209 -1.40 13.56 8.74
C PHE A 209 -1.68 14.92 9.36
N GLU A 210 -1.15 16.01 8.82
CA GLU A 210 -1.46 17.38 9.26
C GLU A 210 -2.97 17.66 9.19
N GLN A 211 -3.60 17.40 8.05
CA GLN A 211 -5.06 17.57 7.89
C GLN A 211 -5.86 16.73 8.88
N ARG A 212 -5.37 15.52 9.20
CA ARG A 212 -6.00 14.64 10.18
C ARG A 212 -5.93 15.24 11.59
N VAL A 213 -4.77 15.79 12.00
CA VAL A 213 -4.58 16.47 13.28
C VAL A 213 -5.46 17.72 13.35
N ASP A 214 -5.46 18.56 12.31
CA ASP A 214 -6.35 19.73 12.19
C ASP A 214 -7.83 19.39 12.40
N ALA A 215 -8.26 18.22 11.90
CA ALA A 215 -9.65 17.77 12.04
C ALA A 215 -9.96 17.24 13.47
N LEU A 216 -8.96 16.75 14.21
CA LEU A 216 -9.11 16.31 15.59
C LEU A 216 -9.18 17.50 16.56
N ASP A 217 -8.40 18.55 16.32
CA ASP A 217 -8.35 19.75 17.16
C ASP A 217 -9.63 20.62 17.07
N LYS A 218 -10.46 20.39 16.03
CA LYS A 218 -11.74 21.11 15.82
C LYS A 218 -12.95 20.42 16.46
N LYS A 219 -12.79 19.28 17.10
CA LYS A 219 -13.85 18.54 17.79
C LYS A 219 -13.84 18.78 19.28
#